data_cc4f83f5e86ffbbff563abb0ec670df7
#
_entry.id   cc4f83f5e86ffbbff563abb0ec670df7
#
_cell.length_a   1.000
_cell.length_b   1.000
_cell.length_c   1.000
_cell.angle_alpha   90.00
_cell.angle_beta   90.00
_cell.angle_gamma   90.00
#
_symmetry.space_group_name_H-M   'P 1'
#
loop_
_entity.id
_entity.type
_entity.pdbx_description
1 polymer ?
#
loop_
_entity_poly.entity_id
_entity_poly.type
_entity_poly.pdbx_seq_one_letter_code
_entity_poly.pdbx_strand_id
1 'polypeptide(L)'
;MLFVYMHFPVFFRTSLCCFFSALCLALSAVPDNEPITFWSDYPNEELADAICSRMTDEELFAQILMFGWAGQEPSPLLIEWVSQRELGSVKVFGWNTDDIILVAKSITLLQQKAQSGRFKIPLYVATDQEGGQIRHVKGKTSETPGNLAIGASSYPADAWYSGFYIAKELKALGINMNFAPTVDLYTNLDSSVIGSRAFDYDPDFAGVMGASFAAGTMAAGVIPTAKHFPGHGDTGADSHGKLPVIDIDLKTLEERELIPFKYLVQENIPAVMSGHLSFPHILPGNRPASLSSFFLTDLLRNKMGFKGLIITDDMMMNGATSYTGAASASVALAVEAGNDIIISSTTAQWEEPLWRANIDKMKRDAGFKKAVFRAARRVVLSKLNYFKGGNAVPLFPDINAVKKNVPDPGADAFFTTLAARAITLYRGGIFPYAPEKAATERILAAGQFQDFFLETSRRYEQARYFFFGYTLDAEQIREKAEELAFAAKNSDTVIFCVANDVSRRVARNAAAILKGSGKKLIVISVLEPVHVLDFDWADTILLAYSYSPFSFRAALSALAGDYTPHGRLPLDIRKSQ
;
A
#
# COMPACT_ATOMS: atom_id res chain seq x y z
N MET A 1 10.53 49.82 -43.21
CA MET A 1 11.57 50.68 -43.75
C MET A 1 12.91 50.17 -43.28
N LEU A 2 13.66 49.76 -44.24
CA LEU A 2 15.05 49.46 -44.48
C LEU A 2 15.78 48.38 -43.60
N PHE A 3 16.04 47.28 -44.30
CA PHE A 3 17.12 46.32 -44.09
C PHE A 3 18.49 46.97 -44.25
N VAL A 4 19.46 46.60 -43.41
CA VAL A 4 20.87 46.61 -43.75
C VAL A 4 21.50 45.28 -43.32
N TYR A 5 21.81 44.47 -44.33
CA TYR A 5 22.70 43.29 -44.23
C TYR A 5 24.15 43.79 -44.10
N MET A 6 24.87 43.27 -43.11
CA MET A 6 26.34 43.28 -43.15
C MET A 6 26.86 41.84 -43.07
N HIS A 7 27.42 41.40 -44.19
CA HIS A 7 28.26 40.20 -44.29
C HIS A 7 29.60 40.48 -43.61
N PHE A 8 30.07 39.53 -42.75
CA PHE A 8 31.47 39.33 -42.43
C PHE A 8 31.85 37.87 -42.60
N PRO A 9 33.08 37.60 -43.12
CA PRO A 9 33.42 36.33 -43.73
C PRO A 9 33.84 35.26 -42.70
N VAL A 10 33.45 34.05 -43.03
CA VAL A 10 33.94 32.81 -42.43
C VAL A 10 35.37 32.60 -42.85
N PHE A 11 36.34 32.61 -41.94
CA PHE A 11 37.57 31.79 -42.00
C PHE A 11 38.32 31.81 -40.66
N PHE A 12 38.81 30.62 -40.27
CA PHE A 12 39.67 30.33 -39.10
C PHE A 12 39.05 30.34 -37.71
N ARG A 13 38.46 29.20 -37.32
CA ARG A 13 38.55 28.64 -35.96
C ARG A 13 38.06 27.17 -35.91
N THR A 14 38.68 26.33 -36.73
CA THR A 14 38.61 24.87 -36.57
C THR A 14 39.99 24.36 -36.25
N SER A 15 40.43 24.34 -34.99
CA SER A 15 41.53 23.50 -34.49
C SER A 15 41.79 23.59 -32.99
N LEU A 16 40.84 24.07 -32.14
CA LEU A 16 41.09 24.09 -30.70
C LEU A 16 39.95 23.45 -29.84
N CYS A 17 38.92 22.89 -30.47
CA CYS A 17 37.84 22.20 -29.74
C CYS A 17 38.00 20.68 -29.64
N CYS A 18 38.94 20.07 -30.37
CA CYS A 18 39.14 18.61 -30.34
C CYS A 18 40.11 18.11 -29.26
N PHE A 19 40.82 19.01 -28.55
CA PHE A 19 41.75 18.59 -27.47
C PHE A 19 41.17 18.67 -26.06
N PHE A 20 40.05 19.34 -25.87
CA PHE A 20 39.38 19.39 -24.55
C PHE A 20 38.30 18.31 -24.34
N SER A 21 37.85 17.64 -25.42
CA SER A 21 36.87 16.55 -25.33
C SER A 21 37.49 15.17 -25.11
N ALA A 22 38.81 15.03 -25.22
CA ALA A 22 39.52 13.77 -25.01
C ALA A 22 40.12 13.63 -23.58
N LEU A 23 40.01 14.66 -22.74
CA LEU A 23 40.60 14.64 -21.39
C LEU A 23 39.56 14.46 -20.27
N CYS A 24 38.28 14.24 -20.62
CA CYS A 24 37.21 13.96 -19.61
C CYS A 24 36.72 12.50 -19.66
N LEU A 25 37.43 11.58 -20.29
CA LEU A 25 37.05 10.15 -20.34
C LEU A 25 38.19 9.24 -19.82
N ALA A 26 39.00 9.71 -18.89
CA ALA A 26 39.60 8.81 -17.92
C ALA A 26 38.64 8.68 -16.75
N LEU A 27 37.51 8.06 -16.98
CA LEU A 27 36.65 7.53 -15.91
C LEU A 27 37.50 6.57 -15.09
N SER A 28 37.85 6.95 -13.89
CA SER A 28 38.64 6.17 -12.96
C SER A 28 37.77 4.98 -12.53
N ALA A 29 37.93 3.84 -13.22
CA ALA A 29 37.38 2.58 -12.71
C ALA A 29 37.82 2.44 -11.25
N VAL A 30 36.90 2.04 -10.37
CA VAL A 30 37.20 1.85 -8.96
C VAL A 30 38.35 0.86 -8.81
N PRO A 31 39.53 1.22 -8.26
CA PRO A 31 40.69 0.34 -8.22
C PRO A 31 40.40 -0.93 -7.42
N ASP A 32 40.80 -2.09 -7.93
CA ASP A 32 40.51 -3.40 -7.34
C ASP A 32 40.98 -3.55 -5.89
N ASN A 33 42.09 -2.92 -5.53
CA ASN A 33 42.75 -3.03 -4.24
C ASN A 33 42.37 -1.92 -3.24
N GLU A 34 41.53 -0.96 -3.61
CA GLU A 34 41.13 0.12 -2.71
C GLU A 34 39.96 -0.34 -1.83
N PRO A 35 40.02 -0.13 -0.49
CA PRO A 35 38.87 -0.38 0.36
C PRO A 35 37.71 0.54 -0.02
N ILE A 36 36.58 -0.04 -0.39
CA ILE A 36 35.37 0.71 -0.73
C ILE A 36 34.25 0.43 0.24
N THR A 37 33.43 1.45 0.45
CA THR A 37 32.16 1.36 1.15
C THR A 37 31.05 1.99 0.31
N PHE A 38 29.83 1.83 0.72
CA PHE A 38 28.68 2.51 0.11
C PHE A 38 28.86 4.04 0.00
N TRP A 39 29.60 4.63 0.92
CA TRP A 39 29.81 6.08 1.01
C TRP A 39 31.05 6.59 0.23
N SER A 40 31.80 5.70 -0.42
CA SER A 40 32.94 6.10 -1.25
C SER A 40 32.52 7.03 -2.38
N ASP A 41 33.36 8.00 -2.72
CA ASP A 41 33.07 9.06 -3.71
C ASP A 41 33.40 8.59 -5.13
N TYR A 42 32.52 7.76 -5.68
CA TYR A 42 32.55 7.25 -7.06
C TYR A 42 31.16 7.42 -7.68
N PRO A 43 31.06 7.45 -9.03
CA PRO A 43 29.77 7.37 -9.71
C PRO A 43 28.96 6.16 -9.24
N ASN A 44 27.67 6.33 -8.99
CA ASN A 44 26.82 5.30 -8.36
C ASN A 44 26.81 3.99 -9.15
N GLU A 45 26.81 4.04 -10.50
CA GLU A 45 26.85 2.84 -11.35
C GLU A 45 28.15 2.04 -11.14
N GLU A 46 29.30 2.73 -11.18
CA GLU A 46 30.62 2.11 -10.99
C GLU A 46 30.80 1.58 -9.57
N LEU A 47 30.32 2.31 -8.58
CA LEU A 47 30.38 1.90 -7.18
C LEU A 47 29.49 0.68 -6.92
N ALA A 48 28.30 0.61 -7.53
CA ALA A 48 27.44 -0.56 -7.44
C ALA A 48 28.11 -1.80 -8.04
N ASP A 49 28.74 -1.66 -9.20
CA ASP A 49 29.48 -2.74 -9.85
C ASP A 49 30.67 -3.20 -8.98
N ALA A 50 31.44 -2.27 -8.45
CA ALA A 50 32.60 -2.56 -7.62
C ALA A 50 32.22 -3.21 -6.28
N ILE A 51 31.14 -2.77 -5.62
CA ILE A 51 30.63 -3.39 -4.40
C ILE A 51 30.15 -4.81 -4.69
N CYS A 52 29.27 -5.00 -5.68
CA CYS A 52 28.70 -6.31 -5.98
C CYS A 52 29.76 -7.33 -6.48
N SER A 53 30.76 -6.90 -7.25
CA SER A 53 31.84 -7.80 -7.70
C SER A 53 32.76 -8.26 -6.56
N ARG A 54 32.81 -7.54 -5.43
CA ARG A 54 33.59 -7.90 -4.24
C ARG A 54 32.77 -8.63 -3.18
N MET A 55 31.45 -8.75 -3.37
CA MET A 55 30.58 -9.54 -2.49
C MET A 55 30.78 -11.04 -2.70
N THR A 56 30.69 -11.78 -1.62
CA THR A 56 30.52 -13.24 -1.67
C THR A 56 29.13 -13.62 -2.18
N ASP A 57 28.93 -14.86 -2.57
CA ASP A 57 27.63 -15.38 -2.97
C ASP A 57 26.57 -15.19 -1.86
N GLU A 58 26.98 -15.35 -0.59
CA GLU A 58 26.11 -15.13 0.57
C GLU A 58 25.72 -13.67 0.73
N GLU A 59 26.67 -12.72 0.61
CA GLU A 59 26.40 -11.30 0.68
C GLU A 59 25.51 -10.82 -0.48
N LEU A 60 25.75 -11.29 -1.71
CA LEU A 60 24.90 -10.98 -2.88
C LEU A 60 23.46 -11.45 -2.66
N PHE A 61 23.29 -12.70 -2.18
CA PHE A 61 21.95 -13.23 -1.95
C PHE A 61 21.26 -12.52 -0.78
N ALA A 62 21.98 -12.16 0.28
CA ALA A 62 21.43 -11.42 1.40
C ALA A 62 20.97 -10.00 1.00
N GLN A 63 21.64 -9.32 0.05
CA GLN A 63 21.22 -8.00 -0.43
C GLN A 63 19.85 -8.01 -1.11
N ILE A 64 19.42 -9.12 -1.68
CA ILE A 64 18.10 -9.25 -2.30
C ILE A 64 17.00 -9.73 -1.35
N LEU A 65 17.32 -9.99 -0.07
CA LEU A 65 16.34 -10.44 0.92
C LEU A 65 15.79 -9.26 1.74
N MET A 66 14.51 -9.37 2.07
CA MET A 66 13.82 -8.50 3.01
C MET A 66 13.15 -9.36 4.08
N PHE A 67 13.62 -9.26 5.34
CA PHE A 67 13.09 -10.05 6.44
C PHE A 67 12.24 -9.22 7.40
N GLY A 68 11.12 -9.82 7.85
CA GLY A 68 10.40 -9.40 9.04
C GLY A 68 10.96 -10.04 10.30
N TRP A 69 10.41 -9.67 11.45
CA TRP A 69 10.72 -10.29 12.75
C TRP A 69 9.48 -10.38 13.63
N ALA A 70 9.49 -11.33 14.55
CA ALA A 70 8.43 -11.49 15.55
C ALA A 70 8.67 -10.57 16.75
N GLY A 71 7.59 -10.06 17.35
CA GLY A 71 7.64 -9.17 18.52
C GLY A 71 7.98 -7.72 18.18
N GLN A 72 8.13 -6.90 19.21
CA GLN A 72 8.33 -5.46 19.04
C GLN A 72 9.77 -5.08 18.72
N GLU A 73 10.75 -5.78 19.28
CA GLU A 73 12.18 -5.51 19.07
C GLU A 73 12.80 -6.52 18.10
N PRO A 74 13.81 -6.10 17.31
CA PRO A 74 14.53 -7.00 16.40
C PRO A 74 15.16 -8.18 17.13
N SER A 75 14.96 -9.38 16.59
CA SER A 75 15.55 -10.59 17.15
C SER A 75 17.09 -10.59 17.03
N PRO A 76 17.82 -11.29 17.92
CA PRO A 76 19.27 -11.45 17.78
C PRO A 76 19.65 -12.01 16.40
N LEU A 77 18.90 -12.96 15.88
CA LEU A 77 19.12 -13.55 14.55
C LEU A 77 19.01 -12.50 13.43
N LEU A 78 18.00 -11.60 13.47
CA LEU A 78 17.90 -10.53 12.49
C LEU A 78 19.07 -9.56 12.58
N ILE A 79 19.53 -9.23 13.79
CA ILE A 79 20.70 -8.38 14.01
C ILE A 79 21.96 -9.02 13.41
N GLU A 80 22.14 -10.33 13.54
CA GLU A 80 23.25 -11.08 12.92
C GLU A 80 23.16 -11.05 11.38
N TRP A 81 21.98 -11.27 10.81
CA TRP A 81 21.79 -11.14 9.35
C TRP A 81 22.21 -9.76 8.83
N VAL A 82 21.84 -8.70 9.54
CA VAL A 82 22.18 -7.34 9.16
C VAL A 82 23.68 -7.07 9.29
N SER A 83 24.31 -7.49 10.42
CA SER A 83 25.69 -7.12 10.73
C SER A 83 26.76 -8.03 10.11
N GLN A 84 26.42 -9.28 9.77
CA GLN A 84 27.38 -10.30 9.34
C GLN A 84 27.16 -10.81 7.92
N ARG A 85 25.95 -10.60 7.35
CA ARG A 85 25.57 -11.15 6.04
C ARG A 85 25.21 -10.07 5.01
N GLU A 86 25.29 -8.79 5.36
CA GLU A 86 24.90 -7.67 4.50
C GLU A 86 23.43 -7.79 4.06
N LEU A 87 22.50 -8.16 4.98
CA LEU A 87 21.06 -8.20 4.67
C LEU A 87 20.62 -6.88 4.05
N GLY A 88 19.90 -6.97 2.92
CA GLY A 88 19.54 -5.78 2.15
C GLY A 88 18.40 -4.97 2.75
N SER A 89 17.40 -5.61 3.35
CA SER A 89 16.17 -4.93 3.71
C SER A 89 15.47 -5.58 4.89
N VAL A 90 14.64 -4.79 5.60
CA VAL A 90 13.76 -5.26 6.68
C VAL A 90 12.34 -4.75 6.48
N LYS A 91 11.36 -5.51 6.94
CA LYS A 91 9.95 -5.14 6.90
C LYS A 91 9.37 -5.01 8.31
N VAL A 92 8.75 -3.87 8.59
CA VAL A 92 8.00 -3.59 9.81
C VAL A 92 6.56 -4.04 9.62
N PHE A 93 6.06 -4.90 10.50
CA PHE A 93 4.70 -5.42 10.51
C PHE A 93 3.87 -4.82 11.64
N GLY A 94 2.55 -5.01 11.59
CA GLY A 94 1.63 -4.49 12.59
C GLY A 94 1.94 -4.91 14.04
N TRP A 95 2.46 -6.11 14.24
CA TRP A 95 2.86 -6.60 15.57
C TRP A 95 4.16 -6.00 16.13
N ASN A 96 4.89 -5.21 15.33
CA ASN A 96 6.08 -4.50 15.77
C ASN A 96 5.77 -3.07 16.27
N THR A 97 4.52 -2.55 16.16
CA THR A 97 4.26 -1.11 16.05
C THR A 97 3.35 -0.52 17.13
N ASP A 98 3.10 -1.24 18.22
CA ASP A 98 2.29 -0.71 19.34
C ASP A 98 2.92 0.52 19.98
N ASP A 99 4.26 0.57 20.04
CA ASP A 99 5.04 1.74 20.48
C ASP A 99 5.90 2.29 19.33
N ILE A 100 5.51 3.45 18.79
CA ILE A 100 6.24 4.14 17.71
C ILE A 100 7.65 4.59 18.10
N ILE A 101 7.91 4.84 19.38
CA ILE A 101 9.25 5.19 19.87
C ILE A 101 10.16 3.97 19.81
N LEU A 102 9.62 2.80 20.16
CA LEU A 102 10.35 1.54 20.08
C LEU A 102 10.64 1.18 18.62
N VAL A 103 9.70 1.42 17.70
CA VAL A 103 9.92 1.28 16.25
C VAL A 103 11.12 2.10 15.79
N ALA A 104 11.14 3.40 16.12
CA ALA A 104 12.24 4.29 15.73
C ALA A 104 13.60 3.86 16.34
N LYS A 105 13.61 3.39 17.59
CA LYS A 105 14.81 2.83 18.24
C LYS A 105 15.28 1.54 17.55
N SER A 106 14.36 0.64 17.21
CA SER A 106 14.64 -0.62 16.51
C SER A 106 15.25 -0.36 15.13
N ILE A 107 14.70 0.59 14.39
CA ILE A 107 15.24 1.01 13.09
C ILE A 107 16.64 1.61 13.25
N THR A 108 16.84 2.49 14.26
CA THR A 108 18.15 3.05 14.57
C THR A 108 19.17 1.95 14.84
N LEU A 109 18.84 0.97 15.67
CA LEU A 109 19.72 -0.17 15.97
C LEU A 109 20.08 -0.95 14.71
N LEU A 110 19.09 -1.31 13.89
CA LEU A 110 19.31 -2.08 12.65
C LEU A 110 20.18 -1.30 11.65
N GLN A 111 19.94 0.01 11.47
CA GLN A 111 20.76 0.85 10.60
C GLN A 111 22.20 1.00 11.14
N GLN A 112 22.39 1.15 12.46
CA GLN A 112 23.73 1.15 13.05
C GLN A 112 24.47 -0.17 12.79
N LYS A 113 23.79 -1.31 12.87
CA LYS A 113 24.36 -2.61 12.55
C LYS A 113 24.70 -2.75 11.06
N ALA A 114 23.86 -2.26 10.16
CA ALA A 114 24.16 -2.21 8.73
C ALA A 114 25.38 -1.32 8.43
N GLN A 115 25.51 -0.18 9.12
CA GLN A 115 26.68 0.72 8.98
C GLN A 115 27.97 0.13 9.58
N SER A 116 27.89 -0.93 10.40
CA SER A 116 29.06 -1.66 10.90
C SER A 116 29.47 -2.82 9.97
N GLY A 117 28.67 -3.15 8.97
CA GLY A 117 28.97 -4.17 7.97
C GLY A 117 30.15 -3.79 7.09
N ARG A 118 30.64 -4.76 6.30
CA ARG A 118 31.83 -4.62 5.44
C ARG A 118 31.72 -3.48 4.45
N PHE A 119 30.56 -3.37 3.78
CA PHE A 119 30.31 -2.35 2.76
C PHE A 119 29.53 -1.15 3.29
N LYS A 120 29.06 -1.17 4.53
CA LYS A 120 28.25 -0.11 5.18
C LYS A 120 27.00 0.26 4.36
N ILE A 121 26.31 -0.72 3.78
CA ILE A 121 25.13 -0.50 2.96
C ILE A 121 23.93 -0.26 3.87
N PRO A 122 23.20 0.88 3.73
CA PRO A 122 21.98 1.11 4.48
C PRO A 122 20.88 0.11 4.13
N LEU A 123 19.99 -0.14 5.10
CA LEU A 123 18.81 -0.98 4.88
C LEU A 123 17.69 -0.20 4.18
N TYR A 124 16.99 -0.85 3.27
CA TYR A 124 15.60 -0.48 3.06
C TYR A 124 14.76 -0.96 4.25
N VAL A 125 13.93 -0.07 4.76
CA VAL A 125 12.99 -0.33 5.86
C VAL A 125 11.59 -0.10 5.32
N ALA A 126 10.86 -1.19 5.11
CA ALA A 126 9.56 -1.16 4.45
C ALA A 126 8.40 -1.43 5.41
N THR A 127 7.20 -0.98 5.04
CA THR A 127 5.94 -1.33 5.70
C THR A 127 4.75 -1.22 4.73
N ASP A 128 3.60 -1.78 5.09
CA ASP A 128 2.32 -1.55 4.41
C ASP A 128 1.54 -0.46 5.16
N GLN A 129 1.54 0.74 4.62
CA GLN A 129 0.77 1.87 5.12
C GLN A 129 -0.03 2.47 3.96
N GLU A 130 -1.05 1.72 3.49
CA GLU A 130 -1.92 2.14 2.39
C GLU A 130 -2.87 3.26 2.81
N GLY A 131 -3.21 3.28 4.08
CA GLY A 131 -4.32 4.04 4.64
C GLY A 131 -5.59 3.19 4.80
N GLY A 132 -6.63 3.77 5.40
CA GLY A 132 -7.85 3.02 5.71
C GLY A 132 -7.57 1.81 6.59
N GLN A 133 -8.04 0.63 6.15
CA GLN A 133 -7.90 -0.60 6.94
C GLN A 133 -6.49 -1.23 6.92
N ILE A 134 -5.67 -0.92 5.89
CA ILE A 134 -4.29 -1.44 5.81
C ILE A 134 -3.32 -0.39 6.34
N ARG A 135 -3.06 -0.51 7.62
CA ARG A 135 -2.19 0.36 8.40
C ARG A 135 -1.36 -0.49 9.36
N HIS A 136 -0.15 -0.87 8.95
CA HIS A 136 0.73 -1.66 9.81
C HIS A 136 1.35 -0.84 10.93
N VAL A 137 1.76 0.41 10.67
CA VAL A 137 2.19 1.29 11.75
C VAL A 137 0.97 1.85 12.46
N LYS A 138 0.53 1.15 13.49
CA LYS A 138 -0.70 1.46 14.25
C LYS A 138 -0.46 2.60 15.24
N GLY A 139 0.12 2.36 16.35
CA GLY A 139 0.52 3.34 17.36
C GLY A 139 -0.30 4.64 17.34
N LYS A 140 0.39 5.77 17.27
CA LYS A 140 -0.19 7.11 17.17
C LYS A 140 -0.24 7.70 15.76
N THR A 141 -0.03 6.89 14.70
CA THR A 141 -0.15 7.39 13.32
C THR A 141 -1.59 7.73 12.95
N SER A 142 -1.76 8.61 11.97
CA SER A 142 -3.08 9.04 11.48
C SER A 142 -3.92 7.87 10.96
N GLU A 143 -5.20 7.82 11.33
CA GLU A 143 -6.19 6.85 10.85
C GLU A 143 -6.91 7.40 9.63
N THR A 144 -6.28 7.30 8.47
CA THR A 144 -6.74 7.95 7.24
C THR A 144 -8.04 7.33 6.68
N PRO A 145 -8.83 8.08 5.88
CA PRO A 145 -10.04 7.54 5.25
C PRO A 145 -9.81 6.39 4.26
N GLY A 146 -8.60 6.26 3.67
CA GLY A 146 -8.26 5.17 2.75
C GLY A 146 -8.59 5.44 1.29
N ASN A 147 -8.18 4.49 0.41
CA ASN A 147 -8.17 4.69 -1.03
C ASN A 147 -9.57 4.84 -1.63
N LEU A 148 -10.55 4.04 -1.18
CA LEU A 148 -11.91 4.14 -1.73
C LEU A 148 -12.57 5.49 -1.40
N ALA A 149 -12.27 6.06 -0.22
CA ALA A 149 -12.68 7.42 0.13
C ALA A 149 -11.99 8.48 -0.76
N ILE A 150 -10.70 8.29 -1.08
CA ILE A 150 -9.98 9.14 -2.02
C ILE A 150 -10.64 9.08 -3.41
N GLY A 151 -10.96 7.88 -3.89
CA GLY A 151 -11.69 7.68 -5.15
C GLY A 151 -13.05 8.37 -5.15
N ALA A 152 -13.81 8.24 -4.05
CA ALA A 152 -15.11 8.90 -3.87
C ALA A 152 -15.01 10.43 -3.87
N SER A 153 -13.94 11.02 -3.31
CA SER A 153 -13.72 12.46 -3.32
C SER A 153 -13.53 13.03 -4.73
N SER A 154 -13.02 12.22 -5.65
CA SER A 154 -12.74 12.57 -7.06
C SER A 154 -11.64 13.64 -7.27
N TYR A 155 -10.84 13.95 -6.26
CA TYR A 155 -9.75 14.93 -6.36
C TYR A 155 -8.37 14.25 -6.32
N PRO A 156 -7.56 14.29 -7.41
CA PRO A 156 -6.20 13.76 -7.41
C PRO A 156 -5.30 14.38 -6.33
N ALA A 157 -5.56 15.65 -5.96
CA ALA A 157 -4.87 16.30 -4.85
C ALA A 157 -5.08 15.58 -3.51
N ASP A 158 -6.24 14.96 -3.30
CA ASP A 158 -6.50 14.18 -2.08
C ASP A 158 -5.65 12.91 -2.02
N ALA A 159 -5.40 12.27 -3.15
CA ALA A 159 -4.46 11.16 -3.27
C ALA A 159 -3.03 11.62 -2.97
N TRP A 160 -2.61 12.75 -3.57
CA TRP A 160 -1.27 13.32 -3.36
C TRP A 160 -1.02 13.64 -1.88
N TYR A 161 -1.91 14.39 -1.24
CA TYR A 161 -1.76 14.75 0.17
C TYR A 161 -1.88 13.54 1.10
N SER A 162 -2.69 12.53 0.77
CA SER A 162 -2.76 11.29 1.55
C SER A 162 -1.42 10.57 1.53
N GLY A 163 -0.82 10.35 0.36
CA GLY A 163 0.51 9.79 0.22
C GLY A 163 1.58 10.60 0.95
N PHE A 164 1.51 11.94 0.85
CA PHE A 164 2.45 12.85 1.48
C PHE A 164 2.40 12.79 3.02
N TYR A 165 1.23 12.90 3.65
CA TYR A 165 1.12 12.88 5.11
C TYR A 165 1.45 11.51 5.70
N ILE A 166 0.99 10.42 5.08
CA ILE A 166 1.39 9.06 5.45
C ILE A 166 2.91 8.94 5.41
N ALA A 167 3.54 9.36 4.32
CA ALA A 167 4.98 9.26 4.15
C ALA A 167 5.78 10.16 5.12
N LYS A 168 5.27 11.34 5.49
CA LYS A 168 5.89 12.19 6.53
C LYS A 168 5.96 11.47 7.88
N GLU A 169 4.89 10.79 8.28
CA GLU A 169 4.87 10.02 9.52
C GLU A 169 5.84 8.84 9.45
N LEU A 170 5.87 8.10 8.33
CA LEU A 170 6.83 7.01 8.09
C LEU A 170 8.28 7.52 8.12
N LYS A 171 8.57 8.64 7.46
CA LYS A 171 9.88 9.30 7.46
C LYS A 171 10.36 9.63 8.87
N ALA A 172 9.48 10.17 9.70
CA ALA A 172 9.80 10.51 11.10
C ALA A 172 10.24 9.27 11.89
N LEU A 173 9.72 8.09 11.57
CA LEU A 173 10.07 6.81 12.18
C LEU A 173 11.32 6.14 11.59
N GLY A 174 11.87 6.66 10.49
CA GLY A 174 12.99 6.05 9.76
C GLY A 174 12.58 4.98 8.73
N ILE A 175 11.28 4.84 8.44
CA ILE A 175 10.76 3.95 7.41
C ILE A 175 10.90 4.65 6.06
N ASN A 176 11.63 4.03 5.13
CA ASN A 176 12.03 4.65 3.86
C ASN A 176 11.36 4.05 2.62
N MET A 177 10.54 3.01 2.80
CA MET A 177 9.78 2.38 1.72
C MET A 177 8.36 2.08 2.19
N ASN A 178 7.35 2.44 1.40
CA ASN A 178 5.95 2.12 1.67
C ASN A 178 5.39 1.22 0.56
N PHE A 179 4.83 0.08 0.93
CA PHE A 179 4.13 -0.83 0.02
C PHE A 179 2.72 -0.29 -0.28
N ALA A 180 2.69 0.86 -0.90
CA ALA A 180 1.55 1.62 -1.40
C ALA A 180 2.00 2.52 -2.57
N PRO A 181 1.10 2.86 -3.49
CA PRO A 181 -0.35 2.61 -3.49
C PRO A 181 -0.74 1.21 -3.96
N THR A 182 -1.89 0.72 -3.47
CA THR A 182 -2.65 -0.35 -4.11
C THR A 182 -3.39 0.26 -5.29
N VAL A 183 -3.10 -0.24 -6.50
CA VAL A 183 -3.72 0.23 -7.75
C VAL A 183 -4.54 -0.86 -8.45
N ASP A 184 -4.81 -1.94 -7.72
CA ASP A 184 -5.78 -2.95 -8.12
C ASP A 184 -7.17 -2.31 -8.26
N LEU A 185 -7.94 -2.75 -9.28
CA LEU A 185 -9.26 -2.19 -9.58
C LEU A 185 -10.35 -2.88 -8.75
N TYR A 186 -11.40 -2.16 -8.39
CA TYR A 186 -12.57 -2.77 -7.75
C TYR A 186 -13.51 -3.36 -8.81
N THR A 187 -13.07 -4.40 -9.52
CA THR A 187 -13.82 -5.02 -10.61
C THR A 187 -14.72 -6.16 -10.16
N ASN A 188 -14.35 -6.85 -9.08
CA ASN A 188 -15.17 -7.88 -8.45
C ASN A 188 -15.78 -7.34 -7.15
N LEU A 189 -17.11 -7.19 -7.13
CA LEU A 189 -17.84 -6.64 -5.98
C LEU A 189 -17.85 -7.58 -4.77
N ASP A 190 -17.57 -8.86 -4.96
CA ASP A 190 -17.44 -9.84 -3.87
C ASP A 190 -16.00 -9.94 -3.32
N SER A 191 -15.09 -9.11 -3.82
CA SER A 191 -13.69 -9.10 -3.38
C SER A 191 -13.54 -8.47 -2.00
N SER A 192 -13.36 -9.29 -0.99
CA SER A 192 -13.00 -8.85 0.37
C SER A 192 -11.51 -8.51 0.53
N VAL A 193 -10.67 -8.82 -0.46
CA VAL A 193 -9.20 -8.63 -0.40
C VAL A 193 -8.82 -7.25 -0.88
N ILE A 194 -9.39 -6.80 -1.99
CA ILE A 194 -9.14 -5.47 -2.54
C ILE A 194 -10.19 -4.48 -1.99
N GLY A 195 -11.46 -4.63 -2.32
CA GLY A 195 -12.54 -3.85 -1.71
C GLY A 195 -12.20 -2.37 -1.52
N SER A 196 -12.25 -1.91 -0.27
CA SER A 196 -11.96 -0.51 0.12
C SER A 196 -10.48 -0.09 -0.08
N ARG A 197 -9.58 -1.01 -0.45
CA ARG A 197 -8.17 -0.71 -0.79
C ARG A 197 -8.01 -0.16 -2.22
N ALA A 198 -8.97 -0.41 -3.12
CA ALA A 198 -8.97 0.19 -4.45
C ALA A 198 -9.34 1.68 -4.42
N PHE A 199 -8.79 2.46 -5.36
CA PHE A 199 -9.28 3.82 -5.58
C PHE A 199 -10.62 3.83 -6.32
N ASP A 200 -10.75 2.95 -7.32
CA ASP A 200 -11.89 2.94 -8.22
C ASP A 200 -11.99 1.62 -9.01
N TYR A 201 -13.10 1.44 -9.73
CA TYR A 201 -13.26 0.43 -10.77
C TYR A 201 -12.76 0.88 -12.15
N ASP A 202 -12.73 2.20 -12.40
CA ASP A 202 -12.26 2.78 -13.66
C ASP A 202 -10.72 2.78 -13.71
N PRO A 203 -10.11 2.14 -14.74
CA PRO A 203 -8.67 1.95 -14.78
C PRO A 203 -7.87 3.25 -14.96
N ASP A 204 -8.36 4.19 -15.78
CA ASP A 204 -7.67 5.46 -15.99
C ASP A 204 -7.75 6.34 -14.74
N PHE A 205 -8.91 6.39 -14.11
CA PHE A 205 -9.07 7.15 -12.88
C PHE A 205 -8.24 6.57 -11.73
N ALA A 206 -8.24 5.23 -11.55
CA ALA A 206 -7.37 4.56 -10.57
C ALA A 206 -5.88 4.83 -10.85
N GLY A 207 -5.48 4.86 -12.12
CA GLY A 207 -4.13 5.22 -12.55
C GLY A 207 -3.73 6.64 -12.14
N VAL A 208 -4.59 7.63 -12.38
CA VAL A 208 -4.36 9.02 -11.97
C VAL A 208 -4.26 9.15 -10.45
N MET A 209 -5.15 8.49 -9.70
CA MET A 209 -5.13 8.53 -8.23
C MET A 209 -3.88 7.84 -7.68
N GLY A 210 -3.52 6.67 -8.19
CA GLY A 210 -2.31 5.93 -7.79
C GLY A 210 -1.04 6.72 -8.07
N ALA A 211 -0.91 7.31 -9.26
CA ALA A 211 0.24 8.15 -9.62
C ALA A 211 0.34 9.40 -8.72
N SER A 212 -0.78 10.03 -8.40
CA SER A 212 -0.83 11.18 -7.49
C SER A 212 -0.40 10.79 -6.07
N PHE A 213 -0.90 9.66 -5.53
CA PHE A 213 -0.50 9.14 -4.22
C PHE A 213 1.00 8.85 -4.18
N ALA A 214 1.54 8.19 -5.21
CA ALA A 214 2.97 7.88 -5.32
C ALA A 214 3.82 9.17 -5.38
N ALA A 215 3.39 10.18 -6.13
CA ALA A 215 4.07 11.47 -6.20
C ALA A 215 4.12 12.17 -4.83
N GLY A 216 3.02 12.16 -4.06
CA GLY A 216 2.99 12.69 -2.69
C GLY A 216 3.94 11.93 -1.75
N THR A 217 3.98 10.60 -1.85
CA THR A 217 4.89 9.74 -1.08
C THR A 217 6.35 10.07 -1.38
N MET A 218 6.71 10.21 -2.67
CA MET A 218 8.07 10.60 -3.11
C MET A 218 8.44 12.02 -2.66
N ALA A 219 7.50 12.95 -2.69
CA ALA A 219 7.73 14.34 -2.24
C ALA A 219 8.13 14.40 -0.76
N ALA A 220 7.58 13.52 0.08
CA ALA A 220 8.00 13.38 1.47
C ALA A 220 9.35 12.64 1.64
N GLY A 221 9.87 11.99 0.60
CA GLY A 221 11.15 11.28 0.60
C GLY A 221 11.06 9.78 0.86
N VAL A 222 9.88 9.18 0.90
CA VAL A 222 9.66 7.73 1.05
C VAL A 222 9.46 7.11 -0.34
N ILE A 223 9.96 5.89 -0.53
CA ILE A 223 9.84 5.12 -1.78
C ILE A 223 8.46 4.48 -1.84
N PRO A 224 7.57 4.85 -2.77
CA PRO A 224 6.31 4.16 -3.01
C PRO A 224 6.53 2.86 -3.78
N THR A 225 5.63 1.89 -3.58
CA THR A 225 5.62 0.61 -4.29
C THR A 225 4.21 0.30 -4.78
N ALA A 226 4.00 0.35 -6.10
CA ALA A 226 2.70 0.02 -6.70
C ALA A 226 2.40 -1.47 -6.60
N LYS A 227 1.16 -1.86 -6.25
CA LYS A 227 0.77 -3.26 -6.04
C LYS A 227 -0.69 -3.53 -6.41
N HIS A 228 -1.00 -4.82 -6.72
CA HIS A 228 -0.17 -6.03 -6.84
C HIS A 228 -0.07 -6.41 -8.32
N PHE A 229 1.09 -6.21 -8.94
CA PHE A 229 1.26 -6.47 -10.37
C PHE A 229 1.09 -7.96 -10.70
N PRO A 230 0.33 -8.34 -11.76
CA PRO A 230 -0.24 -7.47 -12.81
C PRO A 230 -1.70 -7.04 -12.59
N GLY A 231 -2.26 -7.16 -11.39
CA GLY A 231 -3.62 -6.76 -11.02
C GLY A 231 -4.38 -7.85 -10.26
N HIS A 232 -4.83 -7.52 -9.04
CA HIS A 232 -5.50 -8.46 -8.10
C HIS A 232 -7.01 -8.24 -8.02
N GLY A 233 -7.56 -7.25 -8.74
CA GLY A 233 -8.93 -6.77 -8.52
C GLY A 233 -10.05 -7.73 -8.90
N ASP A 234 -9.82 -8.64 -9.86
CA ASP A 234 -10.86 -9.51 -10.43
C ASP A 234 -10.91 -10.91 -9.79
N THR A 235 -10.77 -10.98 -8.47
CA THR A 235 -10.94 -12.23 -7.70
C THR A 235 -11.47 -11.95 -6.29
N GLY A 236 -12.33 -12.86 -5.80
CA GLY A 236 -12.74 -12.90 -4.39
C GLY A 236 -11.81 -13.73 -3.49
N ALA A 237 -10.74 -14.34 -4.04
CA ALA A 237 -9.83 -15.20 -3.29
C ALA A 237 -8.63 -14.43 -2.75
N ASP A 238 -8.24 -14.73 -1.49
CA ASP A 238 -7.07 -14.17 -0.83
C ASP A 238 -5.84 -15.07 -1.01
N SER A 239 -4.72 -14.48 -1.44
CA SER A 239 -3.44 -15.16 -1.66
C SER A 239 -2.79 -15.69 -0.36
N HIS A 240 -3.23 -15.24 0.83
CA HIS A 240 -2.83 -15.83 2.10
C HIS A 240 -3.34 -17.27 2.28
N GLY A 241 -4.55 -17.56 1.81
CA GLY A 241 -5.19 -18.87 1.97
C GLY A 241 -4.91 -19.85 0.82
N LYS A 242 -4.90 -19.37 -0.41
CA LYS A 242 -4.67 -20.16 -1.65
C LYS A 242 -4.27 -19.24 -2.80
N LEU A 243 -3.75 -19.82 -3.89
CA LEU A 243 -3.41 -19.06 -5.08
C LEU A 243 -4.69 -18.48 -5.73
N PRO A 244 -4.87 -17.15 -5.78
CA PRO A 244 -6.00 -16.55 -6.48
C PRO A 244 -5.89 -16.79 -7.99
N VAL A 245 -7.04 -17.08 -8.61
CA VAL A 245 -7.16 -17.26 -10.04
C VAL A 245 -7.90 -16.06 -10.64
N ILE A 246 -7.26 -15.40 -11.58
CA ILE A 246 -7.82 -14.28 -12.34
C ILE A 246 -8.23 -14.81 -13.73
N ASP A 247 -9.53 -14.87 -13.97
CA ASP A 247 -10.14 -15.52 -15.14
C ASP A 247 -10.32 -14.53 -16.30
N ILE A 248 -9.21 -13.93 -16.76
CA ILE A 248 -9.18 -12.97 -17.87
C ILE A 248 -8.12 -13.35 -18.89
N ASP A 249 -8.33 -12.91 -20.15
CA ASP A 249 -7.36 -13.04 -21.22
C ASP A 249 -6.31 -11.90 -21.21
N LEU A 250 -5.28 -12.05 -22.04
CA LEU A 250 -4.20 -11.06 -22.13
C LEU A 250 -4.71 -9.69 -22.61
N LYS A 251 -5.69 -9.67 -23.51
CA LYS A 251 -6.27 -8.42 -24.00
C LYS A 251 -6.94 -7.65 -22.87
N THR A 252 -7.78 -8.31 -22.10
CA THR A 252 -8.45 -7.71 -20.93
C THR A 252 -7.44 -7.24 -19.89
N LEU A 253 -6.38 -8.04 -19.63
CA LEU A 253 -5.30 -7.63 -18.74
C LEU A 253 -4.64 -6.32 -19.21
N GLU A 254 -4.30 -6.20 -20.50
CA GLU A 254 -3.62 -5.04 -21.07
C GLU A 254 -4.48 -3.79 -21.18
N GLU A 255 -5.78 -3.96 -21.43
CA GLU A 255 -6.76 -2.88 -21.63
C GLU A 255 -7.43 -2.43 -20.33
N ARG A 256 -7.27 -3.18 -19.22
CA ARG A 256 -7.92 -2.89 -17.94
C ARG A 256 -6.91 -2.89 -16.78
N GLU A 257 -6.43 -4.07 -16.34
CA GLU A 257 -5.65 -4.22 -15.10
C GLU A 257 -4.28 -3.53 -15.16
N LEU A 258 -3.64 -3.51 -16.33
CA LEU A 258 -2.33 -2.87 -16.50
C LEU A 258 -2.39 -1.35 -16.70
N ILE A 259 -3.56 -0.76 -16.93
CA ILE A 259 -3.67 0.70 -17.17
C ILE A 259 -3.14 1.49 -15.97
N PRO A 260 -3.56 1.22 -14.70
CA PRO A 260 -3.01 1.96 -13.57
C PRO A 260 -1.48 1.84 -13.46
N PHE A 261 -0.92 0.64 -13.69
CA PHE A 261 0.52 0.43 -13.66
C PHE A 261 1.25 1.20 -14.78
N LYS A 262 0.63 1.36 -15.97
CA LYS A 262 1.21 2.17 -17.06
C LYS A 262 1.36 3.63 -16.64
N TYR A 263 0.35 4.22 -15.98
CA TYR A 263 0.44 5.58 -15.42
C TYR A 263 1.63 5.72 -14.47
N LEU A 264 1.79 4.80 -13.52
CA LEU A 264 2.88 4.87 -12.54
C LEU A 264 4.26 4.62 -13.17
N VAL A 265 4.36 3.73 -14.17
CA VAL A 265 5.62 3.50 -14.91
C VAL A 265 6.02 4.76 -15.69
N GLN A 266 5.06 5.46 -16.32
CA GLN A 266 5.31 6.72 -17.02
C GLN A 266 5.80 7.82 -16.08
N GLU A 267 5.29 7.85 -14.84
CA GLU A 267 5.74 8.76 -13.76
C GLU A 267 7.01 8.28 -13.04
N ASN A 268 7.69 7.25 -13.58
CA ASN A 268 8.94 6.69 -13.04
C ASN A 268 8.83 6.20 -11.59
N ILE A 269 7.75 5.48 -11.26
CA ILE A 269 7.63 4.88 -9.93
C ILE A 269 8.85 4.01 -9.60
N PRO A 270 9.46 4.16 -8.40
CA PRO A 270 10.72 3.48 -8.07
C PRO A 270 10.59 1.98 -7.77
N ALA A 271 9.40 1.50 -7.41
CA ALA A 271 9.18 0.09 -7.09
C ALA A 271 7.78 -0.41 -7.48
N VAL A 272 7.70 -1.70 -7.83
CA VAL A 272 6.46 -2.44 -8.10
C VAL A 272 6.50 -3.76 -7.35
N MET A 273 5.41 -4.13 -6.68
CA MET A 273 5.27 -5.42 -6.01
C MET A 273 4.57 -6.43 -6.93
N SER A 274 5.20 -7.59 -7.13
CA SER A 274 4.64 -8.70 -7.90
C SER A 274 3.72 -9.56 -7.03
N GLY A 275 2.47 -9.75 -7.49
CA GLY A 275 1.46 -10.51 -6.78
C GLY A 275 1.53 -12.02 -7.05
N HIS A 276 1.14 -12.82 -6.04
CA HIS A 276 0.98 -14.28 -6.19
C HIS A 276 -0.39 -14.58 -6.80
N LEU A 277 -0.51 -14.40 -8.13
CA LEU A 277 -1.75 -14.46 -8.91
C LEU A 277 -1.60 -15.40 -10.09
N SER A 278 -2.60 -16.25 -10.35
CA SER A 278 -2.65 -17.14 -11.51
C SER A 278 -3.55 -16.57 -12.59
N PHE A 279 -3.08 -16.64 -13.84
CA PHE A 279 -3.81 -16.22 -15.04
C PHE A 279 -3.85 -17.38 -16.06
N PRO A 280 -4.76 -18.36 -15.90
CA PRO A 280 -4.73 -19.61 -16.65
C PRO A 280 -4.94 -19.43 -18.16
N HIS A 281 -5.65 -18.37 -18.59
CA HIS A 281 -5.83 -18.03 -20.01
C HIS A 281 -4.62 -17.32 -20.64
N ILE A 282 -3.66 -16.90 -19.84
CA ILE A 282 -2.44 -16.23 -20.31
C ILE A 282 -1.24 -17.17 -20.17
N LEU A 283 -1.12 -17.83 -19.02
CA LEU A 283 -0.01 -18.72 -18.71
C LEU A 283 -0.56 -20.06 -18.16
N PRO A 284 -0.45 -21.16 -18.93
CA PRO A 284 -0.96 -22.46 -18.48
C PRO A 284 -0.17 -22.98 -17.28
N GLY A 285 -0.81 -23.84 -16.47
CA GLY A 285 -0.18 -24.54 -15.36
C GLY A 285 -0.22 -23.81 -14.03
N ASN A 286 -1.05 -22.80 -13.85
CA ASN A 286 -1.27 -22.07 -12.59
C ASN A 286 0.02 -21.50 -11.96
N ARG A 287 1.03 -21.15 -12.77
CA ARG A 287 2.24 -20.50 -12.26
C ARG A 287 1.89 -19.10 -11.80
N PRO A 288 2.22 -18.72 -10.56
CA PRO A 288 2.02 -17.35 -10.08
C PRO A 288 2.76 -16.31 -10.93
N ALA A 289 2.17 -15.16 -11.15
CA ALA A 289 2.78 -14.06 -11.91
C ALA A 289 4.12 -13.62 -11.29
N SER A 290 4.23 -13.61 -9.96
CA SER A 290 5.46 -13.34 -9.23
C SER A 290 6.61 -14.33 -9.51
N LEU A 291 6.31 -15.52 -10.04
CA LEU A 291 7.28 -16.56 -10.41
C LEU A 291 7.46 -16.69 -11.93
N SER A 292 6.95 -15.75 -12.72
CA SER A 292 6.90 -15.82 -14.18
C SER A 292 7.71 -14.73 -14.85
N SER A 293 8.72 -15.12 -15.64
CA SER A 293 9.48 -14.19 -16.47
C SER A 293 8.63 -13.48 -17.52
N PHE A 294 7.55 -14.13 -18.01
CA PHE A 294 6.59 -13.49 -18.92
C PHE A 294 6.00 -12.23 -18.30
N PHE A 295 5.50 -12.28 -17.06
CA PHE A 295 4.92 -11.11 -16.42
C PHE A 295 5.97 -10.08 -16.01
N LEU A 296 7.07 -10.50 -15.38
CA LEU A 296 8.01 -9.56 -14.78
C LEU A 296 9.08 -9.04 -15.74
N THR A 297 9.63 -9.93 -16.58
CA THR A 297 10.67 -9.55 -17.53
C THR A 297 10.08 -9.08 -18.85
N ASP A 298 9.23 -9.91 -19.49
CA ASP A 298 8.76 -9.59 -20.84
C ASP A 298 7.71 -8.48 -20.83
N LEU A 299 6.73 -8.55 -19.93
CA LEU A 299 5.64 -7.59 -19.86
C LEU A 299 6.04 -6.32 -19.10
N LEU A 300 6.43 -6.43 -17.81
CA LEU A 300 6.71 -5.25 -16.97
C LEU A 300 8.00 -4.54 -17.40
N ARG A 301 9.15 -5.25 -17.49
CA ARG A 301 10.42 -4.60 -17.81
C ARG A 301 10.53 -4.23 -19.27
N ASN A 302 10.28 -5.18 -20.19
CA ASN A 302 10.56 -4.95 -21.61
C ASN A 302 9.43 -4.20 -22.31
N LYS A 303 8.16 -4.68 -22.22
CA LYS A 303 7.03 -4.06 -22.93
C LYS A 303 6.57 -2.75 -22.30
N MET A 304 6.45 -2.69 -20.97
CA MET A 304 6.05 -1.46 -20.26
C MET A 304 7.22 -0.52 -19.96
N GLY A 305 8.48 -0.97 -20.08
CA GLY A 305 9.66 -0.15 -19.89
C GLY A 305 10.02 0.18 -18.43
N PHE A 306 9.52 -0.60 -17.46
CA PHE A 306 9.78 -0.37 -16.04
C PHE A 306 11.25 -0.55 -15.68
N LYS A 307 11.85 0.45 -15.01
CA LYS A 307 13.28 0.49 -14.65
C LYS A 307 13.56 0.36 -13.16
N GLY A 308 12.53 0.47 -12.31
CA GLY A 308 12.65 0.43 -10.87
C GLY A 308 12.84 -0.99 -10.30
N LEU A 309 12.69 -1.14 -8.99
CA LEU A 309 12.77 -2.43 -8.30
C LEU A 309 11.48 -3.24 -8.43
N ILE A 310 11.62 -4.53 -8.74
CA ILE A 310 10.50 -5.49 -8.63
C ILE A 310 10.68 -6.25 -7.31
N ILE A 311 9.66 -6.17 -6.46
CA ILE A 311 9.66 -6.74 -5.11
C ILE A 311 8.58 -7.81 -5.07
N THR A 312 8.85 -9.00 -4.52
CA THR A 312 7.79 -10.00 -4.36
C THR A 312 6.77 -9.54 -3.31
N ASP A 313 5.55 -9.99 -3.38
CA ASP A 313 4.73 -10.15 -2.18
C ASP A 313 5.36 -11.18 -1.25
N ASP A 314 4.81 -11.39 -0.03
CA ASP A 314 5.44 -12.24 0.98
C ASP A 314 5.52 -13.71 0.52
N MET A 315 6.74 -14.22 0.37
CA MET A 315 7.00 -15.59 -0.06
C MET A 315 6.58 -16.66 0.97
N MET A 316 6.17 -16.26 2.18
CA MET A 316 5.60 -17.16 3.17
C MET A 316 4.10 -17.40 2.96
N MET A 317 3.46 -16.68 2.04
CA MET A 317 2.06 -16.88 1.67
C MET A 317 1.86 -18.19 0.91
N ASN A 318 0.72 -18.85 1.14
CA ASN A 318 0.38 -20.10 0.45
C ASN A 318 0.32 -19.95 -1.08
N GLY A 319 -0.10 -18.79 -1.59
CA GLY A 319 -0.09 -18.47 -3.01
C GLY A 319 1.30 -18.56 -3.65
N ALA A 320 2.36 -18.22 -2.90
CA ALA A 320 3.74 -18.30 -3.39
C ALA A 320 4.26 -19.74 -3.46
N THR A 321 3.93 -20.55 -2.45
CA THR A 321 4.53 -21.88 -2.26
C THR A 321 3.73 -23.02 -2.90
N SER A 322 2.44 -22.81 -3.18
CA SER A 322 1.53 -23.83 -3.71
C SER A 322 1.98 -24.41 -5.06
N TYR A 323 2.65 -23.60 -5.92
CA TYR A 323 3.11 -24.05 -7.22
C TYR A 323 4.32 -24.97 -7.17
N THR A 324 5.27 -24.72 -6.25
CA THR A 324 6.53 -25.49 -6.17
C THR A 324 6.52 -26.53 -5.06
N GLY A 325 5.63 -26.40 -4.09
CA GLY A 325 5.61 -27.21 -2.86
C GLY A 325 6.72 -26.89 -1.86
N ALA A 326 7.63 -25.94 -2.16
CA ALA A 326 8.73 -25.57 -1.27
C ALA A 326 9.10 -24.08 -1.40
N ALA A 327 9.21 -23.38 -0.29
CA ALA A 327 9.54 -21.94 -0.27
C ALA A 327 10.90 -21.65 -0.95
N SER A 328 11.92 -22.49 -0.75
CA SER A 328 13.24 -22.30 -1.38
C SER A 328 13.20 -22.39 -2.91
N ALA A 329 12.38 -23.29 -3.46
CA ALA A 329 12.20 -23.40 -4.92
C ALA A 329 11.41 -22.22 -5.47
N SER A 330 10.39 -21.73 -4.74
CA SER A 330 9.65 -20.52 -5.11
C SER A 330 10.56 -19.29 -5.12
N VAL A 331 11.43 -19.13 -4.13
CA VAL A 331 12.43 -18.06 -4.09
C VAL A 331 13.36 -18.11 -5.30
N ALA A 332 13.89 -19.30 -5.65
CA ALA A 332 14.72 -19.44 -6.84
C ALA A 332 13.99 -18.99 -8.12
N LEU A 333 12.75 -19.45 -8.33
CA LEU A 333 11.93 -19.07 -9.47
C LEU A 333 11.60 -17.57 -9.48
N ALA A 334 11.34 -16.97 -8.30
CA ALA A 334 11.07 -15.54 -8.18
C ALA A 334 12.26 -14.70 -8.65
N VAL A 335 13.50 -15.06 -8.25
CA VAL A 335 14.72 -14.39 -8.73
C VAL A 335 14.91 -14.60 -10.23
N GLU A 336 14.74 -15.82 -10.73
CA GLU A 336 14.85 -16.13 -12.17
C GLU A 336 13.79 -15.39 -13.01
N ALA A 337 12.60 -15.19 -12.46
CA ALA A 337 11.53 -14.43 -13.10
C ALA A 337 11.84 -12.92 -13.25
N GLY A 338 12.71 -12.38 -12.41
CA GLY A 338 13.15 -10.99 -12.50
C GLY A 338 12.83 -10.11 -11.31
N ASN A 339 12.39 -10.67 -10.17
CA ASN A 339 12.30 -9.92 -8.92
C ASN A 339 13.71 -9.52 -8.44
N ASP A 340 13.80 -8.35 -7.83
CA ASP A 340 15.04 -7.78 -7.28
C ASP A 340 15.09 -7.90 -5.76
N ILE A 341 13.94 -7.89 -5.08
CA ILE A 341 13.82 -8.08 -3.63
C ILE A 341 12.80 -9.18 -3.34
N ILE A 342 13.19 -10.08 -2.44
CA ILE A 342 12.40 -11.23 -2.01
C ILE A 342 11.96 -11.00 -0.56
N ILE A 343 10.66 -10.89 -0.31
CA ILE A 343 10.11 -10.67 1.04
C ILE A 343 9.87 -12.02 1.73
N SER A 344 10.25 -12.10 3.01
CA SER A 344 9.80 -13.12 3.95
C SER A 344 9.35 -12.45 5.25
N SER A 345 8.13 -12.71 5.70
CA SER A 345 7.61 -12.21 6.97
C SER A 345 8.35 -12.74 8.19
N THR A 346 9.14 -13.79 8.01
CA THR A 346 9.99 -14.39 9.05
C THR A 346 11.47 -14.19 8.74
N THR A 347 12.32 -14.27 9.78
CA THR A 347 13.78 -14.30 9.63
C THR A 347 14.24 -15.74 9.49
N ALA A 348 14.88 -16.06 8.36
CA ALA A 348 15.39 -17.41 8.10
C ALA A 348 16.50 -17.81 9.08
N GLN A 349 16.49 -19.06 9.54
CA GLN A 349 17.62 -19.63 10.26
C GLN A 349 18.80 -19.90 9.32
N TRP A 350 20.05 -19.95 9.85
CA TRP A 350 21.25 -20.14 9.03
C TRP A 350 21.22 -21.41 8.16
N GLU A 351 20.70 -22.50 8.68
CA GLU A 351 20.65 -23.79 8.00
C GLU A 351 19.31 -24.04 7.30
N GLU A 352 18.40 -23.05 7.31
CA GLU A 352 17.09 -23.19 6.72
C GLU A 352 17.17 -23.33 5.19
N PRO A 353 16.39 -24.23 4.57
CA PRO A 353 16.40 -24.44 3.11
C PRO A 353 16.12 -23.15 2.31
N LEU A 354 15.31 -22.24 2.84
CA LEU A 354 15.04 -20.93 2.22
C LEU A 354 16.33 -20.21 1.81
N TRP A 355 17.34 -20.30 2.66
CA TRP A 355 18.65 -19.68 2.46
C TRP A 355 19.63 -20.66 1.82
N ARG A 356 19.90 -21.79 2.47
CA ARG A 356 20.97 -22.73 2.10
C ARG A 356 20.81 -23.33 0.71
N ALA A 357 19.60 -23.77 0.35
CA ALA A 357 19.35 -24.36 -0.97
C ALA A 357 19.63 -23.37 -2.12
N ASN A 358 19.33 -22.07 -1.92
CA ASN A 358 19.58 -21.05 -2.91
C ASN A 358 21.08 -20.69 -3.03
N ILE A 359 21.82 -20.65 -1.93
CA ILE A 359 23.29 -20.50 -1.95
C ILE A 359 23.95 -21.68 -2.67
N ASP A 360 23.52 -22.90 -2.40
CA ASP A 360 24.03 -24.07 -3.08
C ASP A 360 23.64 -24.11 -4.57
N LYS A 361 22.50 -23.57 -4.94
CA LYS A 361 22.12 -23.38 -6.34
C LYS A 361 23.05 -22.38 -7.02
N MET A 362 23.41 -21.25 -6.39
CA MET A 362 24.38 -20.30 -6.96
C MET A 362 25.74 -20.93 -7.29
N LYS A 363 26.22 -21.86 -6.44
CA LYS A 363 27.49 -22.58 -6.68
C LYS A 363 27.44 -23.52 -7.88
N ARG A 364 26.26 -24.06 -8.22
CA ARG A 364 26.09 -25.09 -9.25
C ARG A 364 25.48 -24.58 -10.55
N ASP A 365 24.81 -23.43 -10.51
CA ASP A 365 24.07 -22.83 -11.62
C ASP A 365 24.52 -21.40 -11.87
N ALA A 366 25.37 -21.24 -12.90
CA ALA A 366 25.91 -19.94 -13.29
C ALA A 366 24.80 -18.97 -13.79
N GLY A 367 23.71 -19.49 -14.35
CA GLY A 367 22.57 -18.69 -14.80
C GLY A 367 21.84 -18.07 -13.60
N PHE A 368 21.57 -18.87 -12.57
CA PHE A 368 20.99 -18.42 -11.32
C PHE A 368 21.90 -17.42 -10.58
N LYS A 369 23.20 -17.72 -10.47
CA LYS A 369 24.19 -16.78 -9.91
C LYS A 369 24.15 -15.42 -10.62
N LYS A 370 24.10 -15.44 -11.95
CA LYS A 370 23.99 -14.19 -12.75
C LYS A 370 22.67 -13.45 -12.49
N ALA A 371 21.57 -14.17 -12.26
CA ALA A 371 20.28 -13.56 -11.91
C ALA A 371 20.34 -12.88 -10.54
N VAL A 372 20.91 -13.53 -9.52
CA VAL A 372 21.14 -12.95 -8.18
C VAL A 372 22.04 -11.73 -8.26
N PHE A 373 23.15 -11.80 -9.00
CA PHE A 373 24.06 -10.66 -9.18
C PHE A 373 23.35 -9.45 -9.79
N ARG A 374 22.53 -9.65 -10.83
CA ARG A 374 21.77 -8.57 -11.46
C ARG A 374 20.75 -7.95 -10.49
N ALA A 375 20.08 -8.76 -9.69
CA ALA A 375 19.13 -8.30 -8.67
C ALA A 375 19.86 -7.50 -7.58
N ALA A 376 20.93 -8.04 -6.99
CA ALA A 376 21.74 -7.36 -5.98
C ALA A 376 22.31 -6.03 -6.49
N ARG A 377 22.82 -6.01 -7.73
CA ARG A 377 23.31 -4.77 -8.34
C ARG A 377 22.23 -3.71 -8.47
N ARG A 378 20.99 -4.08 -8.89
CA ARG A 378 19.88 -3.12 -8.97
C ARG A 378 19.51 -2.60 -7.58
N VAL A 379 19.48 -3.47 -6.57
CA VAL A 379 19.21 -3.06 -5.19
C VAL A 379 20.27 -2.09 -4.69
N VAL A 380 21.56 -2.41 -4.84
CA VAL A 380 22.68 -1.55 -4.41
C VAL A 380 22.66 -0.21 -5.15
N LEU A 381 22.48 -0.22 -6.47
CA LEU A 381 22.38 1.00 -7.27
C LEU A 381 21.19 1.87 -6.87
N SER A 382 20.03 1.25 -6.67
CA SER A 382 18.82 1.95 -6.21
C SER A 382 19.05 2.61 -4.85
N LYS A 383 19.72 1.91 -3.93
CA LYS A 383 20.11 2.47 -2.62
C LYS A 383 21.07 3.64 -2.76
N LEU A 384 22.11 3.52 -3.61
CA LEU A 384 23.07 4.60 -3.87
C LEU A 384 22.36 5.85 -4.40
N ASN A 385 21.47 5.69 -5.37
CA ASN A 385 20.71 6.80 -5.94
C ASN A 385 19.76 7.43 -4.89
N TYR A 386 19.17 6.63 -4.04
CA TYR A 386 18.26 7.10 -2.99
C TYR A 386 19.01 7.76 -1.83
N PHE A 387 19.92 7.06 -1.16
CA PHE A 387 20.56 7.54 0.08
C PHE A 387 21.61 8.63 -0.15
N LYS A 388 22.25 8.69 -1.33
CA LYS A 388 23.12 9.79 -1.73
C LYS A 388 22.33 10.95 -2.35
N GLY A 389 21.03 10.77 -2.62
CA GLY A 389 20.11 11.84 -3.03
C GLY A 389 19.73 12.74 -1.86
N GLY A 390 19.37 13.99 -2.14
CA GLY A 390 19.14 15.01 -1.12
C GLY A 390 17.83 14.88 -0.30
N ASN A 391 16.93 13.92 -0.63
CA ASN A 391 15.60 13.79 0.00
C ASN A 391 15.38 12.44 0.72
N ALA A 392 16.43 11.67 0.95
CA ALA A 392 16.29 10.39 1.63
C ALA A 392 15.80 10.53 3.08
N VAL A 393 15.13 9.49 3.56
CA VAL A 393 14.78 9.35 4.99
C VAL A 393 16.07 9.21 5.80
N PRO A 394 16.24 9.95 6.91
CA PRO A 394 17.40 9.81 7.77
C PRO A 394 17.56 8.37 8.29
N LEU A 395 18.80 7.87 8.30
CA LEU A 395 19.09 6.52 8.81
C LEU A 395 18.78 6.40 10.31
N PHE A 396 18.96 7.50 11.05
CA PHE A 396 18.79 7.56 12.50
C PHE A 396 17.70 8.57 12.83
N PRO A 397 16.44 8.10 13.05
CA PRO A 397 15.34 8.98 13.40
C PRO A 397 15.58 9.71 14.74
N ASP A 398 15.23 11.00 14.79
CA ASP A 398 15.23 11.78 16.01
C ASP A 398 13.96 11.50 16.83
N ILE A 399 14.12 10.94 18.02
CA ILE A 399 13.01 10.57 18.92
C ILE A 399 12.15 11.79 19.31
N ASN A 400 12.74 12.99 19.44
CA ASN A 400 11.97 14.20 19.73
C ASN A 400 11.13 14.63 18.53
N ALA A 401 11.68 14.49 17.31
CA ALA A 401 10.94 14.72 16.09
C ALA A 401 9.79 13.71 15.92
N VAL A 402 9.99 12.43 16.26
CA VAL A 402 8.91 11.42 16.27
C VAL A 402 7.75 11.86 17.16
N LYS A 403 8.03 12.22 18.43
CA LYS A 403 7.00 12.65 19.39
C LYS A 403 6.21 13.88 18.92
N LYS A 404 6.85 14.77 18.17
CA LYS A 404 6.26 16.02 17.67
C LYS A 404 5.46 15.83 16.38
N ASN A 405 5.92 14.94 15.50
CA ASN A 405 5.44 14.84 14.12
C ASN A 405 4.64 13.55 13.82
N VAL A 406 4.37 12.72 14.84
CA VAL A 406 3.53 11.53 14.71
C VAL A 406 2.45 11.52 15.80
N PRO A 407 1.17 11.74 15.46
CA PRO A 407 0.66 12.05 14.12
C PRO A 407 1.15 13.43 13.61
N ASP A 408 1.18 13.60 12.28
CA ASP A 408 1.58 14.90 11.70
C ASP A 408 0.54 15.97 12.02
N PRO A 409 0.92 17.15 12.54
CA PRO A 409 -0.02 18.19 12.93
C PRO A 409 -0.92 18.72 11.79
N GLY A 410 -0.45 18.63 10.53
CA GLY A 410 -1.23 19.03 9.36
C GLY A 410 -2.20 17.97 8.85
N ALA A 411 -2.01 16.70 9.25
CA ALA A 411 -2.78 15.57 8.76
C ALA A 411 -4.25 15.62 9.22
N ASP A 412 -4.52 16.04 10.46
CA ASP A 412 -5.87 16.07 11.04
C ASP A 412 -6.84 16.95 10.22
N ALA A 413 -6.45 18.18 9.91
CA ALA A 413 -7.26 19.09 9.11
C ALA A 413 -7.48 18.57 7.69
N PHE A 414 -6.44 17.99 7.09
CA PHE A 414 -6.52 17.42 5.76
C PHE A 414 -7.48 16.23 5.72
N PHE A 415 -7.29 15.21 6.58
CA PHE A 415 -8.13 14.02 6.57
C PHE A 415 -9.58 14.31 6.99
N THR A 416 -9.83 15.31 7.84
CA THR A 416 -11.19 15.82 8.10
C THR A 416 -11.83 16.33 6.81
N THR A 417 -11.11 17.11 6.02
CA THR A 417 -11.62 17.67 4.76
C THR A 417 -11.82 16.58 3.69
N LEU A 418 -10.86 15.66 3.55
CA LEU A 418 -10.97 14.51 2.65
C LEU A 418 -12.20 13.66 2.98
N ALA A 419 -12.38 13.30 4.25
CA ALA A 419 -13.53 12.52 4.69
C ALA A 419 -14.85 13.20 4.32
N ALA A 420 -14.95 14.52 4.53
CA ALA A 420 -16.16 15.27 4.16
C ALA A 420 -16.43 15.26 2.66
N ARG A 421 -15.38 15.42 1.82
CA ARG A 421 -15.51 15.35 0.35
C ARG A 421 -15.92 13.97 -0.15
N ALA A 422 -15.51 12.90 0.56
CA ALA A 422 -15.81 11.54 0.18
C ALA A 422 -17.27 11.12 0.44
N ILE A 423 -17.96 11.72 1.43
CA ILE A 423 -19.31 11.30 1.79
C ILE A 423 -20.24 11.35 0.58
N THR A 424 -20.91 10.22 0.32
CA THR A 424 -21.86 10.07 -0.79
C THR A 424 -23.26 9.85 -0.25
N LEU A 425 -24.21 10.68 -0.68
CA LEU A 425 -25.63 10.45 -0.41
C LEU A 425 -26.19 9.48 -1.44
N TYR A 426 -26.30 8.20 -1.06
CA TYR A 426 -26.83 7.16 -1.95
C TYR A 426 -28.37 7.14 -2.00
N ARG A 427 -29.01 7.40 -0.87
CA ARG A 427 -30.47 7.58 -0.75
C ARG A 427 -30.78 8.65 0.29
N GLY A 428 -31.71 9.56 -0.02
CA GLY A 428 -31.98 10.75 0.79
C GLY A 428 -33.45 11.00 1.10
N GLY A 429 -34.23 9.96 1.48
CA GLY A 429 -35.66 10.12 1.75
C GLY A 429 -35.99 11.07 2.91
N ILE A 430 -35.17 11.04 3.97
CA ILE A 430 -35.31 11.93 5.15
C ILE A 430 -34.04 12.76 5.40
N PHE A 431 -33.26 12.98 4.37
CA PHE A 431 -32.04 13.81 4.44
C PHE A 431 -32.36 15.29 4.19
N PRO A 432 -31.78 16.26 4.97
CA PRO A 432 -30.99 16.06 6.17
C PRO A 432 -31.83 15.70 7.40
N TYR A 433 -31.26 14.92 8.30
CA TYR A 433 -31.82 14.60 9.60
C TYR A 433 -31.20 15.54 10.66
N ALA A 434 -31.67 16.79 10.69
CA ALA A 434 -31.07 17.84 11.50
C ALA A 434 -31.33 17.64 12.99
N PRO A 435 -30.36 17.92 13.90
CA PRO A 435 -30.51 17.73 15.34
C PRO A 435 -31.68 18.48 15.96
N GLU A 436 -31.99 19.69 15.49
CA GLU A 436 -33.12 20.50 15.99
C GLU A 436 -34.46 19.83 15.71
N LYS A 437 -34.60 19.18 14.54
CA LYS A 437 -35.81 18.40 14.20
C LYS A 437 -35.85 17.09 14.92
N ALA A 438 -34.69 16.53 15.27
CA ALA A 438 -34.55 15.26 15.98
C ALA A 438 -34.56 15.41 17.52
N ALA A 439 -34.57 16.63 18.07
CA ALA A 439 -34.40 16.90 19.50
C ALA A 439 -35.46 16.21 20.41
N THR A 440 -36.67 15.98 19.88
CA THR A 440 -37.75 15.28 20.57
C THR A 440 -37.84 13.80 20.25
N GLU A 441 -37.00 13.31 19.33
CA GLU A 441 -37.01 11.92 18.88
C GLU A 441 -36.12 11.04 19.76
N ARG A 442 -36.55 9.81 19.98
CA ARG A 442 -35.77 8.78 20.65
C ARG A 442 -34.96 8.04 19.60
N ILE A 443 -33.64 8.23 19.60
CA ILE A 443 -32.72 7.67 18.62
C ILE A 443 -32.03 6.44 19.20
N LEU A 444 -31.91 5.38 18.39
CA LEU A 444 -31.08 4.22 18.67
C LEU A 444 -30.01 4.10 17.61
N ALA A 445 -28.74 4.22 17.98
CA ALA A 445 -27.60 3.97 17.10
C ALA A 445 -27.11 2.52 17.31
N ALA A 446 -26.99 1.76 16.23
CA ALA A 446 -26.60 0.36 16.26
C ALA A 446 -25.38 0.10 15.37
N GLY A 447 -24.35 -0.56 15.90
CA GLY A 447 -23.12 -0.81 15.15
C GLY A 447 -22.04 -1.55 15.94
N GLN A 448 -20.84 -1.52 15.37
CA GLN A 448 -19.68 -2.30 15.83
C GLN A 448 -18.49 -1.44 16.28
N PHE A 449 -18.58 -0.08 16.16
CA PHE A 449 -17.45 0.83 16.39
C PHE A 449 -17.74 1.85 17.48
N GLN A 450 -16.80 2.00 18.42
CA GLN A 450 -16.92 2.98 19.50
C GLN A 450 -16.93 4.42 18.98
N ASP A 451 -16.11 4.73 17.97
CA ASP A 451 -16.04 6.06 17.36
C ASP A 451 -17.38 6.46 16.68
N PHE A 452 -18.09 5.49 16.10
CA PHE A 452 -19.44 5.73 15.58
C PHE A 452 -20.39 6.22 16.69
N PHE A 453 -20.37 5.58 17.84
CA PHE A 453 -21.21 5.99 18.97
C PHE A 453 -20.78 7.33 19.55
N LEU A 454 -19.47 7.55 19.68
CA LEU A 454 -18.91 8.82 20.15
C LEU A 454 -19.32 9.99 19.26
N GLU A 455 -19.14 9.86 17.95
CA GLU A 455 -19.52 10.92 17.01
C GLU A 455 -21.06 11.09 16.90
N THR A 456 -21.82 9.98 17.06
CA THR A 456 -23.29 10.08 17.14
C THR A 456 -23.73 10.87 18.38
N SER A 457 -23.13 10.65 19.56
CA SER A 457 -23.49 11.38 20.79
C SER A 457 -23.19 12.88 20.69
N ARG A 458 -22.16 13.25 19.94
CA ARG A 458 -21.81 14.67 19.73
C ARG A 458 -22.86 15.42 18.92
N ARG A 459 -23.65 14.71 18.11
CA ARG A 459 -24.70 15.29 17.25
C ARG A 459 -26.10 15.09 17.78
N TYR A 460 -26.34 13.96 18.43
CA TYR A 460 -27.63 13.55 18.95
C TYR A 460 -27.45 13.08 20.41
N GLU A 461 -27.39 14.02 21.35
CA GLU A 461 -27.06 13.77 22.76
C GLU A 461 -28.01 12.75 23.44
N GLN A 462 -29.27 12.66 22.98
CA GLN A 462 -30.26 11.74 23.48
C GLN A 462 -30.17 10.33 22.90
N ALA A 463 -29.23 10.06 21.96
CA ALA A 463 -29.09 8.77 21.31
C ALA A 463 -28.66 7.67 22.29
N ARG A 464 -29.37 6.54 22.25
CA ARG A 464 -28.97 5.31 22.92
C ARG A 464 -28.18 4.44 21.97
N TYR A 465 -27.42 3.50 22.49
CA TYR A 465 -26.52 2.66 21.72
C TYR A 465 -26.84 1.20 21.81
N PHE A 466 -26.68 0.49 20.70
CA PHE A 466 -26.74 -0.96 20.61
C PHE A 466 -25.46 -1.48 19.95
N PHE A 467 -24.56 -2.03 20.76
CA PHE A 467 -23.31 -2.62 20.30
C PHE A 467 -23.47 -4.11 20.04
N PHE A 468 -22.83 -4.62 18.96
CA PHE A 468 -22.69 -6.04 18.68
C PHE A 468 -21.32 -6.35 18.07
N GLY A 469 -20.87 -7.62 18.17
CA GLY A 469 -19.54 -8.05 17.77
C GLY A 469 -19.27 -7.94 16.27
N TYR A 470 -18.00 -7.80 15.91
CA TYR A 470 -17.57 -7.72 14.51
C TYR A 470 -17.70 -9.07 13.78
N THR A 471 -17.47 -10.16 14.50
CA THR A 471 -17.62 -11.54 14.02
C THR A 471 -18.71 -12.24 14.84
N LEU A 472 -19.77 -12.71 14.18
CA LEU A 472 -20.87 -13.45 14.74
C LEU A 472 -21.22 -14.62 13.82
N ASP A 473 -21.64 -15.74 14.36
CA ASP A 473 -22.22 -16.84 13.58
C ASP A 473 -23.69 -16.56 13.17
N ALA A 474 -24.27 -17.45 12.40
CA ALA A 474 -25.63 -17.25 11.86
C ALA A 474 -26.72 -17.20 12.94
N GLU A 475 -26.56 -17.92 14.05
CA GLU A 475 -27.51 -17.90 15.17
C GLU A 475 -27.39 -16.60 15.95
N GLN A 476 -26.18 -16.21 16.32
CA GLN A 476 -25.88 -14.94 16.98
C GLN A 476 -26.35 -13.72 16.16
N ILE A 477 -26.21 -13.75 14.84
CA ILE A 477 -26.74 -12.69 13.95
C ILE A 477 -28.26 -12.57 14.10
N ARG A 478 -28.99 -13.68 14.13
CA ARG A 478 -30.44 -13.68 14.29
C ARG A 478 -30.85 -13.13 15.67
N GLU A 479 -30.22 -13.64 16.75
CA GLU A 479 -30.45 -13.19 18.11
C GLU A 479 -30.19 -11.68 18.26
N LYS A 480 -29.05 -11.18 17.74
CA LYS A 480 -28.72 -9.76 17.80
C LYS A 480 -29.70 -8.90 17.01
N ALA A 481 -30.24 -9.38 15.91
CA ALA A 481 -31.27 -8.66 15.16
C ALA A 481 -32.60 -8.57 15.96
N GLU A 482 -33.02 -9.64 16.66
CA GLU A 482 -34.19 -9.66 17.52
C GLU A 482 -34.00 -8.73 18.74
N GLU A 483 -32.85 -8.79 19.41
CA GLU A 483 -32.50 -7.91 20.54
C GLU A 483 -32.49 -6.43 20.09
N LEU A 484 -31.92 -6.13 18.94
CA LEU A 484 -31.87 -4.79 18.35
C LEU A 484 -33.28 -4.28 18.04
N ALA A 485 -34.12 -5.09 17.41
CA ALA A 485 -35.51 -4.74 17.14
C ALA A 485 -36.33 -4.52 18.45
N PHE A 486 -36.06 -5.32 19.49
CA PHE A 486 -36.63 -5.11 20.81
C PHE A 486 -36.17 -3.80 21.46
N ALA A 487 -34.87 -3.51 21.44
CA ALA A 487 -34.31 -2.25 21.95
C ALA A 487 -34.85 -1.02 21.21
N ALA A 488 -35.15 -1.19 19.91
CA ALA A 488 -35.74 -0.15 19.08
C ALA A 488 -37.24 0.10 19.33
N LYS A 489 -37.98 -0.74 20.09
CA LYS A 489 -39.44 -0.58 20.29
C LYS A 489 -39.83 0.85 20.66
N ASN A 490 -39.08 1.44 21.59
CA ASN A 490 -39.34 2.79 22.10
C ASN A 490 -38.52 3.87 21.39
N SER A 491 -37.95 3.59 20.22
CA SER A 491 -37.22 4.58 19.40
C SER A 491 -38.07 5.03 18.23
N ASP A 492 -37.90 6.26 17.83
CA ASP A 492 -38.56 6.86 16.66
C ASP A 492 -37.66 6.71 15.42
N THR A 493 -36.34 6.73 15.63
CA THR A 493 -35.33 6.59 14.61
C THR A 493 -34.28 5.53 15.00
N VAL A 494 -33.85 4.73 14.04
CA VAL A 494 -32.69 3.82 14.16
C VAL A 494 -31.63 4.20 13.15
N ILE A 495 -30.39 4.42 13.62
CA ILE A 495 -29.22 4.69 12.78
C ILE A 495 -28.33 3.45 12.80
N PHE A 496 -28.22 2.75 11.67
CA PHE A 496 -27.36 1.58 11.51
C PHE A 496 -26.01 1.98 10.97
N CYS A 497 -24.92 1.49 11.60
CA CYS A 497 -23.59 1.48 11.01
C CYS A 497 -23.33 0.10 10.40
N VAL A 498 -23.06 0.04 9.07
CA VAL A 498 -22.85 -1.21 8.34
C VAL A 498 -21.45 -1.22 7.74
N ALA A 499 -20.65 -2.24 8.10
CA ALA A 499 -19.25 -2.37 7.72
C ALA A 499 -18.89 -3.68 7.01
N ASN A 500 -19.65 -4.75 7.27
CA ASN A 500 -19.37 -6.10 6.81
C ASN A 500 -20.65 -6.93 6.68
N ASP A 501 -20.53 -8.20 6.22
CA ASP A 501 -21.69 -9.10 6.09
C ASP A 501 -22.43 -9.33 7.41
N VAL A 502 -21.72 -9.37 8.53
CA VAL A 502 -22.35 -9.53 9.87
C VAL A 502 -23.29 -8.35 10.14
N SER A 503 -22.78 -7.12 10.07
CA SER A 503 -23.60 -5.91 10.31
C SER A 503 -24.68 -5.72 9.24
N ARG A 504 -24.40 -6.10 7.96
CA ARG A 504 -25.41 -6.13 6.89
C ARG A 504 -26.60 -7.03 7.27
N ARG A 505 -26.33 -8.27 7.70
CA ARG A 505 -27.36 -9.24 8.05
C ARG A 505 -28.11 -8.87 9.32
N VAL A 506 -27.42 -8.36 10.37
CA VAL A 506 -28.07 -7.84 11.57
C VAL A 506 -29.02 -6.70 11.23
N ALA A 507 -28.56 -5.70 10.46
CA ALA A 507 -29.39 -4.56 10.06
C ALA A 507 -30.60 -4.98 9.22
N ARG A 508 -30.40 -5.86 8.21
CA ARG A 508 -31.48 -6.37 7.35
C ARG A 508 -32.53 -7.12 8.14
N ASN A 509 -32.13 -8.04 9.02
CA ASN A 509 -33.04 -8.84 9.81
C ASN A 509 -33.82 -7.97 10.82
N ALA A 510 -33.15 -7.02 11.50
CA ALA A 510 -33.79 -6.08 12.40
C ALA A 510 -34.79 -5.18 11.65
N ALA A 511 -34.44 -4.66 10.48
CA ALA A 511 -35.32 -3.85 9.64
C ALA A 511 -36.57 -4.64 9.20
N ALA A 512 -36.43 -5.93 8.86
CA ALA A 512 -37.56 -6.80 8.54
C ALA A 512 -38.56 -6.94 9.71
N ILE A 513 -38.05 -7.07 10.93
CA ILE A 513 -38.89 -7.13 12.16
C ILE A 513 -39.56 -5.77 12.40
N LEU A 514 -38.86 -4.67 12.14
CA LEU A 514 -39.36 -3.30 12.34
C LEU A 514 -40.28 -2.81 11.21
N LYS A 515 -40.47 -3.59 10.15
CA LYS A 515 -41.30 -3.23 8.99
C LYS A 515 -42.73 -2.85 9.44
N GLY A 516 -43.22 -1.71 8.94
CA GLY A 516 -44.54 -1.19 9.26
C GLY A 516 -44.67 -0.53 10.65
N SER A 517 -43.60 -0.40 11.42
CA SER A 517 -43.61 0.26 12.74
C SER A 517 -43.60 1.80 12.65
N GLY A 518 -43.48 2.39 11.46
CA GLY A 518 -43.42 3.85 11.25
C GLY A 518 -42.11 4.50 11.69
N LYS A 519 -41.08 3.70 12.00
CA LYS A 519 -39.75 4.20 12.40
C LYS A 519 -38.96 4.66 11.22
N LYS A 520 -38.12 5.71 11.43
CA LYS A 520 -37.11 6.17 10.48
C LYS A 520 -35.88 5.26 10.53
N LEU A 521 -35.45 4.74 9.39
CA LEU A 521 -34.32 3.83 9.29
C LEU A 521 -33.22 4.48 8.46
N ILE A 522 -32.13 4.87 9.11
CA ILE A 522 -30.95 5.52 8.51
C ILE A 522 -29.80 4.54 8.50
N VAL A 523 -29.04 4.51 7.41
CA VAL A 523 -27.85 3.65 7.27
C VAL A 523 -26.63 4.51 6.97
N ILE A 524 -25.56 4.33 7.72
CA ILE A 524 -24.22 4.81 7.44
C ILE A 524 -23.38 3.59 7.10
N SER A 525 -23.02 3.47 5.81
CA SER A 525 -22.11 2.41 5.33
C SER A 525 -20.66 2.86 5.47
N VAL A 526 -19.84 2.02 6.06
CA VAL A 526 -18.40 2.21 6.16
C VAL A 526 -17.68 1.04 5.45
N LEU A 527 -16.43 1.25 5.02
CA LEU A 527 -15.65 0.31 4.21
C LEU A 527 -16.27 0.08 2.82
N GLU A 528 -16.98 -1.01 2.63
CA GLU A 528 -17.45 -1.45 1.31
C GLU A 528 -18.93 -1.15 1.10
N PRO A 529 -19.28 -0.27 0.14
CA PRO A 529 -20.67 0.10 -0.13
C PRO A 529 -21.58 -1.07 -0.53
N VAL A 530 -21.01 -2.13 -1.10
CA VAL A 530 -21.73 -3.32 -1.59
C VAL A 530 -22.66 -3.94 -0.53
N HIS A 531 -22.34 -3.74 0.73
CA HIS A 531 -23.15 -4.27 1.83
C HIS A 531 -24.52 -3.60 2.01
N VAL A 532 -24.76 -2.44 1.36
CA VAL A 532 -25.98 -1.66 1.56
C VAL A 532 -26.71 -1.25 0.27
N LEU A 533 -26.15 -1.57 -0.90
CA LEU A 533 -26.71 -1.13 -2.18
C LEU A 533 -28.13 -1.67 -2.43
N ASP A 534 -28.50 -2.80 -1.85
CA ASP A 534 -29.79 -3.47 -1.97
C ASP A 534 -30.75 -3.19 -0.76
N PHE A 535 -30.42 -2.21 0.10
CA PHE A 535 -31.27 -1.84 1.23
C PHE A 535 -32.41 -0.93 0.80
N ASP A 536 -33.44 -1.49 0.16
CA ASP A 536 -34.63 -0.78 -0.29
C ASP A 536 -35.53 -0.27 0.87
N TRP A 537 -35.37 -0.84 2.04
CA TRP A 537 -36.08 -0.49 3.27
C TRP A 537 -35.53 0.74 4.02
N ALA A 538 -34.31 1.18 3.72
CA ALA A 538 -33.70 2.32 4.40
C ALA A 538 -34.21 3.65 3.83
N ASP A 539 -34.61 4.58 4.69
CA ASP A 539 -35.06 5.93 4.29
C ASP A 539 -33.88 6.78 3.78
N THR A 540 -32.74 6.68 4.45
CA THR A 540 -31.53 7.41 4.07
C THR A 540 -30.30 6.50 4.14
N ILE A 541 -29.42 6.57 3.15
CA ILE A 541 -28.17 5.84 3.10
C ILE A 541 -27.03 6.82 2.75
N LEU A 542 -26.06 6.92 3.66
CA LEU A 542 -24.80 7.60 3.48
C LEU A 542 -23.65 6.60 3.35
N LEU A 543 -22.74 6.82 2.41
CA LEU A 543 -21.55 6.01 2.20
C LEU A 543 -20.32 6.81 2.65
N ALA A 544 -19.56 6.27 3.60
CA ALA A 544 -18.41 6.92 4.22
C ALA A 544 -17.06 6.24 3.90
N TYR A 545 -17.07 5.03 3.33
CA TYR A 545 -15.92 4.26 2.81
C TYR A 545 -14.83 3.89 3.84
N SER A 546 -14.94 4.34 5.08
CA SER A 546 -13.96 4.09 6.13
C SER A 546 -14.63 4.12 7.52
N TYR A 547 -14.04 3.39 8.45
CA TYR A 547 -14.39 3.44 9.88
C TYR A 547 -13.48 4.41 10.67
N SER A 548 -12.72 5.29 9.98
CA SER A 548 -11.90 6.28 10.68
C SER A 548 -12.77 7.27 11.45
N PRO A 549 -12.27 7.86 12.56
CA PRO A 549 -13.00 8.90 13.30
C PRO A 549 -13.38 10.09 12.40
N PHE A 550 -12.53 10.42 11.41
CA PHE A 550 -12.82 11.45 10.40
C PHE A 550 -14.06 11.12 9.57
N SER A 551 -14.18 9.86 9.14
CA SER A 551 -15.30 9.42 8.29
C SER A 551 -16.61 9.38 9.07
N PHE A 552 -16.62 8.92 10.32
CA PHE A 552 -17.82 8.98 11.18
C PHE A 552 -18.26 10.42 11.43
N ARG A 553 -17.32 11.31 11.78
CA ARG A 553 -17.62 12.74 11.98
C ARG A 553 -18.21 13.36 10.72
N ALA A 554 -17.60 13.10 9.57
CA ALA A 554 -18.04 13.61 8.28
C ALA A 554 -19.46 13.12 7.93
N ALA A 555 -19.72 11.79 8.07
CA ALA A 555 -21.03 11.21 7.77
C ALA A 555 -22.13 11.78 8.66
N LEU A 556 -21.87 11.92 9.96
CA LEU A 556 -22.86 12.46 10.92
C LEU A 556 -23.04 13.98 10.76
N SER A 557 -21.99 14.72 10.40
CA SER A 557 -22.12 16.13 10.03
C SER A 557 -22.95 16.32 8.76
N ALA A 558 -22.72 15.49 7.73
CA ALA A 558 -23.55 15.49 6.54
C ALA A 558 -25.00 15.14 6.86
N LEU A 559 -25.24 14.07 7.63
CA LEU A 559 -26.57 13.65 8.06
C LEU A 559 -27.29 14.78 8.79
N ALA A 560 -26.60 15.50 9.66
CA ALA A 560 -27.15 16.65 10.40
C ALA A 560 -27.48 17.86 9.49
N GLY A 561 -26.95 17.92 8.27
CA GLY A 561 -27.16 19.01 7.32
C GLY A 561 -26.14 20.13 7.41
N ASP A 562 -24.98 19.91 8.06
CA ASP A 562 -23.90 20.92 8.13
C ASP A 562 -23.35 21.24 6.73
N TYR A 563 -23.41 20.28 5.82
CA TYR A 563 -23.01 20.44 4.41
C TYR A 563 -23.74 19.43 3.52
N THR A 564 -23.73 19.68 2.22
CA THR A 564 -24.27 18.76 1.21
C THR A 564 -23.17 17.79 0.76
N PRO A 565 -23.35 16.47 0.84
CA PRO A 565 -22.42 15.48 0.32
C PRO A 565 -22.26 15.58 -1.21
N HIS A 566 -21.02 15.49 -1.69
CA HIS A 566 -20.69 15.54 -3.12
C HIS A 566 -19.84 14.37 -3.59
N GLY A 567 -19.53 13.41 -2.70
CA GLY A 567 -18.79 12.21 -3.06
C GLY A 567 -19.53 11.39 -4.12
N ARG A 568 -18.77 10.74 -5.00
CA ARG A 568 -19.31 9.79 -5.99
C ARG A 568 -19.13 8.36 -5.54
N LEU A 569 -19.93 7.44 -6.07
CA LEU A 569 -19.77 6.01 -5.83
C LEU A 569 -18.63 5.46 -6.72
N PRO A 570 -17.49 4.98 -6.18
CA PRO A 570 -16.36 4.48 -6.94
C PRO A 570 -16.50 3.00 -7.33
N LEU A 571 -17.71 2.57 -7.70
CA LEU A 571 -18.08 1.19 -8.06
C LEU A 571 -18.92 1.16 -9.33
N ASP A 572 -18.74 0.13 -10.15
CA ASP A 572 -19.65 -0.16 -11.27
C ASP A 572 -20.80 -1.07 -10.79
N ILE A 573 -21.89 -0.44 -10.39
CA ILE A 573 -23.08 -1.16 -9.90
C ILE A 573 -23.91 -1.82 -11.03
N ARG A 574 -23.62 -1.55 -12.31
CA ARG A 574 -24.30 -2.21 -13.45
C ARG A 574 -24.01 -3.70 -13.51
N LYS A 575 -22.90 -4.13 -12.91
CA LYS A 575 -22.51 -5.54 -12.81
C LYS A 575 -23.26 -6.31 -11.69
N SER A 576 -23.98 -5.60 -10.82
CA SER A 576 -24.75 -6.20 -9.70
C SER A 576 -26.25 -6.38 -10.03
N GLN A 577 -26.70 -5.95 -11.21
CA GLN A 577 -28.05 -6.14 -11.75
C GLN A 577 -28.06 -7.27 -12.79
#